data_35e5532b6e662bdd1a3d0975912420e1
#
_entry.id   35e5532b6e662bdd1a3d0975912420e1
#
_cell.length_a   1.000
_cell.length_b   1.000
_cell.length_c   1.000
_cell.angle_alpha   90.00
_cell.angle_beta   90.00
_cell.angle_gamma   90.00
#
_symmetry.space_group_name_H-M   'P 1'
#
loop_
_entity.id
_entity.type
_entity.pdbx_description
1 polymer ?
#
loop_
_entity_poly.entity_id
_entity_poly.type
_entity_poly.pdbx_seq_one_letter_code
_entity_poly.pdbx_strand_id
1 'polypeptide(L)'
;MRTYTFDQVEKAIEQLYPDFTINTIEISGEGNDCIAYEINRDFIFKFPKHSRGSTNLFNEVNILKRIHNKLPLPIPEVVFTGMPSETYQMSFAGFTKIKGVPLTPLLLNNLPKQSQNQAAKDLARFLSELHSINISGFKSNLVLDFREKINEDNKKIKKLLSRELKGTQMKKVDDFYRDILENEIYFKYYPCLIHNDFSSDHILFDTEKNTICGIIDFGDAAISDPDNDFISLMEDDEEYGMEFVSKILNHYKHKDIPTVLEKYRMKEKYWSFEKIIYGKEYGYMDWYEEGLNEIRSIKIK
;
A
#
# COMPACT_ATOMS: atom_id res chain seq x y z
N MET A 1 -19.81 -4.49 6.77
CA MET A 1 -19.10 -4.52 5.47
C MET A 1 -20.03 -5.11 4.41
N ARG A 2 -19.97 -4.60 3.19
CA ARG A 2 -20.79 -5.12 2.08
C ARG A 2 -20.09 -6.33 1.47
N THR A 3 -20.85 -7.38 1.17
CA THR A 3 -20.43 -8.53 0.37
C THR A 3 -21.19 -8.51 -0.94
N TYR A 4 -20.62 -9.07 -2.01
CA TYR A 4 -21.27 -9.13 -3.31
C TYR A 4 -21.31 -10.58 -3.78
N THR A 5 -22.47 -11.04 -4.21
CA THR A 5 -22.60 -12.31 -4.94
C THR A 5 -22.18 -12.13 -6.40
N PHE A 6 -21.81 -13.19 -7.08
CA PHE A 6 -21.48 -13.13 -8.52
C PHE A 6 -22.60 -12.51 -9.34
N ASP A 7 -23.85 -12.89 -9.10
CA ASP A 7 -25.06 -12.29 -9.69
C ASP A 7 -25.13 -10.76 -9.54
N GLN A 8 -24.73 -10.24 -8.35
CA GLN A 8 -24.75 -8.81 -8.13
C GLN A 8 -23.63 -8.09 -8.86
N VAL A 9 -22.47 -8.73 -8.97
CA VAL A 9 -21.33 -8.22 -9.77
C VAL A 9 -21.71 -8.18 -11.24
N GLU A 10 -22.22 -9.26 -11.81
CA GLU A 10 -22.67 -9.35 -13.19
C GLU A 10 -23.69 -8.26 -13.52
N LYS A 11 -24.78 -8.19 -12.76
CA LYS A 11 -25.83 -7.18 -12.96
C LYS A 11 -25.30 -5.74 -12.89
N ALA A 12 -24.38 -5.46 -11.97
CA ALA A 12 -23.80 -4.11 -11.84
C ALA A 12 -22.98 -3.72 -13.07
N ILE A 13 -22.28 -4.68 -13.66
CA ILE A 13 -21.46 -4.45 -14.85
C ILE A 13 -22.36 -4.37 -16.10
N GLU A 14 -23.27 -5.33 -16.31
CA GLU A 14 -24.18 -5.39 -17.46
C GLU A 14 -25.06 -4.14 -17.56
N GLN A 15 -25.48 -3.60 -16.45
CA GLN A 15 -26.30 -2.37 -16.41
C GLN A 15 -25.61 -1.19 -17.08
N LEU A 16 -24.28 -1.08 -16.99
CA LEU A 16 -23.49 0.02 -17.55
C LEU A 16 -22.79 -0.35 -18.85
N TYR A 17 -22.50 -1.63 -19.02
CA TYR A 17 -21.75 -2.19 -20.14
C TYR A 17 -22.49 -3.40 -20.75
N PRO A 18 -23.69 -3.18 -21.35
CA PRO A 18 -24.55 -4.29 -21.84
C PRO A 18 -23.89 -5.11 -22.96
N ASP A 19 -22.93 -4.53 -23.68
CA ASP A 19 -22.19 -5.21 -24.74
C ASP A 19 -20.97 -6.00 -24.22
N PHE A 20 -20.65 -5.91 -22.93
CA PHE A 20 -19.56 -6.65 -22.32
C PHE A 20 -20.03 -8.01 -21.84
N THR A 21 -19.66 -9.07 -22.57
CA THR A 21 -20.04 -10.44 -22.22
C THR A 21 -19.14 -10.97 -21.11
N ILE A 22 -19.73 -11.42 -20.01
CA ILE A 22 -19.06 -12.10 -18.90
C ILE A 22 -19.14 -13.60 -19.13
N ASN A 23 -17.99 -14.25 -19.41
CA ASN A 23 -17.90 -15.70 -19.63
C ASN A 23 -17.41 -16.43 -18.36
N THR A 24 -16.53 -15.78 -17.60
CA THR A 24 -15.98 -16.32 -16.35
C THR A 24 -15.88 -15.23 -15.30
N ILE A 25 -16.15 -15.59 -14.04
CA ILE A 25 -16.00 -14.73 -12.88
C ILE A 25 -15.47 -15.55 -11.72
N GLU A 26 -14.39 -15.07 -11.10
CA GLU A 26 -13.76 -15.72 -9.95
C GLU A 26 -13.34 -14.63 -8.95
N ILE A 27 -13.31 -14.96 -7.65
CA ILE A 27 -12.72 -14.05 -6.65
C ILE A 27 -11.21 -14.09 -6.82
N SER A 28 -10.62 -12.95 -7.12
CA SER A 28 -9.17 -12.79 -7.25
C SER A 28 -8.52 -12.43 -5.91
N GLY A 29 -9.24 -11.72 -5.04
CA GLY A 29 -8.75 -11.34 -3.71
C GLY A 29 -9.77 -10.55 -2.91
N GLU A 30 -9.57 -10.51 -1.62
CA GLU A 30 -10.39 -9.72 -0.70
C GLU A 30 -9.49 -8.92 0.24
N GLY A 31 -9.39 -7.61 -0.02
CA GLY A 31 -8.70 -6.66 0.84
C GLY A 31 -9.64 -5.97 1.84
N ASN A 32 -9.09 -5.05 2.61
CA ASN A 32 -9.85 -4.28 3.60
C ASN A 32 -10.93 -3.40 2.94
N ASP A 33 -10.63 -2.78 1.83
CA ASP A 33 -11.45 -1.78 1.18
C ASP A 33 -12.35 -2.34 0.07
N CYS A 34 -11.86 -3.34 -0.68
CA CYS A 34 -12.54 -3.89 -1.85
C CYS A 34 -12.51 -5.42 -1.87
N ILE A 35 -13.46 -5.99 -2.62
CA ILE A 35 -13.37 -7.36 -3.13
C ILE A 35 -12.99 -7.26 -4.60
N ALA A 36 -11.96 -8.01 -5.00
CA ALA A 36 -11.47 -8.08 -6.37
C ALA A 36 -11.99 -9.35 -7.05
N TYR A 37 -12.57 -9.17 -8.24
CA TYR A 37 -13.05 -10.25 -9.08
C TYR A 37 -12.25 -10.28 -10.38
N GLU A 38 -11.75 -11.45 -10.74
CA GLU A 38 -11.21 -11.71 -12.07
C GLU A 38 -12.35 -12.03 -13.04
N ILE A 39 -12.43 -11.28 -14.13
CA ILE A 39 -13.46 -11.47 -15.15
C ILE A 39 -12.80 -11.74 -16.50
N ASN A 40 -13.26 -12.81 -17.16
CA ASN A 40 -12.78 -13.26 -18.47
C ASN A 40 -11.27 -13.53 -18.54
N ARG A 41 -10.61 -13.71 -17.40
CA ARG A 41 -9.14 -13.89 -17.26
C ARG A 41 -8.29 -12.70 -17.72
N ASP A 42 -8.91 -11.60 -18.14
CA ASP A 42 -8.24 -10.43 -18.72
C ASP A 42 -8.50 -9.14 -17.93
N PHE A 43 -9.45 -9.17 -16.99
CA PHE A 43 -9.83 -7.99 -16.20
C PHE A 43 -9.90 -8.28 -14.72
N ILE A 44 -9.54 -7.28 -13.92
CA ILE A 44 -9.77 -7.27 -12.46
C ILE A 44 -10.78 -6.17 -12.14
N PHE A 45 -11.91 -6.56 -11.56
CA PHE A 45 -12.93 -5.63 -11.10
C PHE A 45 -12.90 -5.52 -9.57
N LYS A 46 -12.70 -4.32 -9.05
CA LYS A 46 -12.73 -4.02 -7.62
C LYS A 46 -14.10 -3.46 -7.23
N PHE A 47 -14.73 -4.06 -6.22
CA PHE A 47 -16.02 -3.64 -5.65
C PHE A 47 -15.81 -3.19 -4.19
N PRO A 48 -16.12 -1.94 -3.84
CA PRO A 48 -15.84 -1.41 -2.51
C PRO A 48 -16.78 -1.98 -1.45
N LYS A 49 -16.23 -2.36 -0.31
CA LYS A 49 -16.97 -2.93 0.85
C LYS A 49 -17.65 -1.86 1.69
N HIS A 50 -17.22 -0.61 1.61
CA HIS A 50 -17.73 0.55 2.36
C HIS A 50 -17.38 1.88 1.67
N SER A 51 -17.88 2.99 2.20
CA SER A 51 -17.70 4.33 1.59
C SER A 51 -16.23 4.77 1.49
N ARG A 52 -15.39 4.46 2.49
CA ARG A 52 -13.94 4.72 2.43
C ARG A 52 -13.30 3.96 1.29
N GLY A 53 -13.59 2.66 1.15
CA GLY A 53 -13.07 1.84 0.04
C GLY A 53 -13.50 2.38 -1.32
N SER A 54 -14.74 2.91 -1.44
CA SER A 54 -15.18 3.59 -2.66
C SER A 54 -14.38 4.87 -2.94
N THR A 55 -14.02 5.63 -1.91
CA THR A 55 -13.19 6.84 -2.06
C THR A 55 -11.78 6.47 -2.50
N ASN A 56 -11.19 5.44 -1.91
CA ASN A 56 -9.86 4.95 -2.27
C ASN A 56 -9.85 4.42 -3.71
N LEU A 57 -10.86 3.62 -4.10
CA LEU A 57 -11.01 3.14 -5.47
C LEU A 57 -11.17 4.29 -6.48
N PHE A 58 -11.93 5.34 -6.14
CA PHE A 58 -12.04 6.53 -6.96
C PHE A 58 -10.70 7.25 -7.13
N ASN A 59 -9.91 7.35 -6.06
CA ASN A 59 -8.56 7.93 -6.09
C ASN A 59 -7.62 7.08 -6.95
N GLU A 60 -7.62 5.76 -6.79
CA GLU A 60 -6.85 4.81 -7.61
C GLU A 60 -7.12 5.02 -9.11
N VAL A 61 -8.40 5.07 -9.49
CA VAL A 61 -8.81 5.32 -10.88
C VAL A 61 -8.26 6.64 -11.41
N ASN A 62 -8.33 7.72 -10.63
CA ASN A 62 -7.83 9.03 -11.06
C ASN A 62 -6.31 9.07 -11.17
N ILE A 63 -5.60 8.42 -10.24
CA ILE A 63 -4.15 8.30 -10.27
C ILE A 63 -3.73 7.51 -11.51
N LEU A 64 -4.25 6.29 -11.69
CA LEU A 64 -3.89 5.42 -12.83
C LEU A 64 -4.13 6.09 -14.17
N LYS A 65 -5.29 6.75 -14.37
CA LYS A 65 -5.57 7.50 -15.60
C LYS A 65 -4.57 8.62 -15.85
N ARG A 66 -4.04 9.23 -14.80
CA ARG A 66 -3.10 10.36 -14.91
C ARG A 66 -1.67 9.91 -15.16
N ILE A 67 -1.26 8.74 -14.63
CA ILE A 67 0.10 8.22 -14.78
C ILE A 67 0.22 7.17 -15.89
N HIS A 68 -0.87 6.82 -16.54
CA HIS A 68 -0.89 5.89 -17.68
C HIS A 68 0.17 6.28 -18.72
N ASN A 69 0.93 5.30 -19.19
CA ASN A 69 2.05 5.45 -20.14
C ASN A 69 3.22 6.36 -19.69
N LYS A 70 3.31 6.70 -18.40
CA LYS A 70 4.42 7.53 -17.88
C LYS A 70 5.47 6.74 -17.11
N LEU A 71 5.20 5.47 -16.84
CA LEU A 71 6.08 4.62 -16.04
C LEU A 71 6.76 3.55 -16.89
N PRO A 72 7.99 3.13 -16.51
CA PRO A 72 8.78 2.19 -17.30
C PRO A 72 8.33 0.73 -17.19
N LEU A 73 7.53 0.40 -16.16
CA LEU A 73 6.89 -0.90 -15.99
C LEU A 73 5.39 -0.78 -16.23
N PRO A 74 4.72 -1.82 -16.74
CA PRO A 74 3.27 -1.84 -16.89
C PRO A 74 2.55 -1.62 -15.55
N ILE A 75 1.46 -0.86 -15.61
CA ILE A 75 0.50 -0.68 -14.53
C ILE A 75 -0.90 -0.98 -15.05
N PRO A 76 -1.90 -1.32 -14.19
CA PRO A 76 -3.25 -1.58 -14.64
C PRO A 76 -3.84 -0.39 -15.39
N GLU A 77 -4.49 -0.66 -16.53
CA GLU A 77 -5.26 0.33 -17.27
C GLU A 77 -6.70 0.33 -16.78
N VAL A 78 -7.27 1.50 -16.54
CA VAL A 78 -8.68 1.66 -16.17
C VAL A 78 -9.55 1.53 -17.41
N VAL A 79 -10.33 0.45 -17.49
CA VAL A 79 -11.21 0.17 -18.64
C VAL A 79 -12.68 0.44 -18.30
N PHE A 80 -13.09 0.07 -17.09
CA PHE A 80 -14.48 0.17 -16.65
C PHE A 80 -14.61 0.99 -15.39
N THR A 81 -15.69 1.74 -15.27
CA THR A 81 -15.99 2.52 -14.04
C THR A 81 -17.48 2.45 -13.74
N GLY A 82 -17.82 2.14 -12.51
CA GLY A 82 -19.19 2.18 -12.01
C GLY A 82 -19.67 3.61 -11.71
N MET A 83 -20.98 3.76 -11.60
CA MET A 83 -21.59 5.06 -11.29
C MET A 83 -21.50 5.39 -9.78
N PRO A 84 -21.37 6.66 -9.42
CA PRO A 84 -21.53 7.08 -8.04
C PRO A 84 -22.98 6.84 -7.55
N SER A 85 -23.12 6.60 -6.25
CA SER A 85 -24.42 6.50 -5.55
C SER A 85 -24.44 7.44 -4.37
N GLU A 86 -25.56 7.51 -3.63
CA GLU A 86 -25.65 8.32 -2.41
C GLU A 86 -24.59 7.97 -1.35
N THR A 87 -24.15 6.71 -1.31
CA THR A 87 -23.19 6.20 -0.32
C THR A 87 -21.80 5.95 -0.87
N TYR A 88 -21.64 5.86 -2.19
CA TYR A 88 -20.37 5.54 -2.85
C TYR A 88 -20.04 6.55 -3.94
N GLN A 89 -18.80 7.02 -3.97
CA GLN A 89 -18.28 7.84 -5.09
C GLN A 89 -18.11 7.01 -6.37
N MET A 90 -17.93 5.69 -6.21
CA MET A 90 -17.80 4.72 -7.29
C MET A 90 -18.32 3.38 -6.84
N SER A 91 -19.16 2.74 -7.63
CA SER A 91 -19.73 1.44 -7.31
C SER A 91 -18.81 0.26 -7.63
N PHE A 92 -17.96 0.42 -8.63
CA PHE A 92 -16.87 -0.50 -9.00
C PHE A 92 -15.88 0.19 -9.95
N ALA A 93 -14.72 -0.43 -10.13
CA ALA A 93 -13.82 -0.13 -11.23
C ALA A 93 -13.24 -1.42 -11.79
N GLY A 94 -13.04 -1.47 -13.11
CA GLY A 94 -12.45 -2.59 -13.84
C GLY A 94 -11.17 -2.18 -14.54
N PHE A 95 -10.15 -2.99 -14.38
CA PHE A 95 -8.78 -2.76 -14.82
C PHE A 95 -8.32 -3.91 -15.73
N THR A 96 -7.39 -3.63 -16.64
CA THR A 96 -6.69 -4.71 -17.35
C THR A 96 -5.90 -5.56 -16.34
N LYS A 97 -5.97 -6.88 -16.50
CA LYS A 97 -5.17 -7.80 -15.68
C LYS A 97 -3.75 -7.89 -16.23
N ILE A 98 -2.76 -7.62 -15.42
CA ILE A 98 -1.36 -7.89 -15.73
C ILE A 98 -1.09 -9.37 -15.43
N LYS A 99 -0.63 -10.12 -16.43
CA LYS A 99 -0.34 -11.57 -16.30
C LYS A 99 1.07 -11.74 -15.73
N GLY A 100 1.17 -12.35 -14.56
CA GLY A 100 2.41 -12.61 -13.84
C GLY A 100 2.09 -13.22 -12.49
N VAL A 101 3.13 -13.57 -11.74
CA VAL A 101 3.03 -14.02 -10.35
C VAL A 101 3.67 -12.99 -9.43
N PRO A 102 3.25 -12.88 -8.17
CA PRO A 102 3.95 -12.02 -7.21
C PRO A 102 5.44 -12.39 -7.13
N LEU A 103 6.30 -11.40 -7.16
CA LEU A 103 7.73 -11.59 -6.97
C LEU A 103 8.01 -11.76 -5.47
N THR A 104 7.59 -12.89 -4.93
CA THR A 104 7.78 -13.18 -3.50
C THR A 104 9.26 -13.18 -3.12
N PRO A 105 9.62 -12.97 -1.84
CA PRO A 105 11.01 -13.10 -1.36
C PRO A 105 11.64 -14.43 -1.73
N LEU A 106 10.88 -15.52 -1.60
CA LEU A 106 11.33 -16.86 -1.98
C LEU A 106 11.66 -16.95 -3.49
N LEU A 107 10.79 -16.41 -4.35
CA LEU A 107 11.04 -16.40 -5.79
C LEU A 107 12.27 -15.55 -6.12
N LEU A 108 12.36 -14.33 -5.57
CA LEU A 108 13.50 -13.44 -5.77
C LEU A 108 14.82 -14.09 -5.37
N ASN A 109 14.86 -14.73 -4.20
CA ASN A 109 16.07 -15.37 -3.68
C ASN A 109 16.53 -16.57 -4.54
N ASN A 110 15.60 -17.24 -5.23
CA ASN A 110 15.90 -18.35 -6.14
C ASN A 110 16.30 -17.89 -7.57
N LEU A 111 16.16 -16.61 -7.90
CA LEU A 111 16.59 -16.09 -9.17
C LEU A 111 18.13 -16.03 -9.28
N PRO A 112 18.70 -16.16 -10.49
CA PRO A 112 20.11 -15.88 -10.73
C PRO A 112 20.49 -14.46 -10.25
N LYS A 113 21.69 -14.26 -9.73
CA LYS A 113 22.16 -12.94 -9.24
C LYS A 113 22.03 -11.82 -10.29
N GLN A 114 22.19 -12.16 -11.57
CA GLN A 114 21.99 -11.21 -12.66
C GLN A 114 20.54 -10.75 -12.75
N SER A 115 19.57 -11.67 -12.63
CA SER A 115 18.13 -11.36 -12.63
C SER A 115 17.73 -10.57 -11.39
N GLN A 116 18.27 -10.92 -10.21
CA GLN A 116 18.07 -10.10 -8.99
C GLN A 116 18.56 -8.67 -9.17
N ASN A 117 19.76 -8.48 -9.74
CA ASN A 117 20.29 -7.14 -10.02
C ASN A 117 19.46 -6.39 -11.06
N GLN A 118 18.94 -7.09 -12.07
CA GLN A 118 18.05 -6.46 -13.04
C GLN A 118 16.74 -6.05 -12.40
N ALA A 119 16.14 -6.90 -11.57
CA ALA A 119 14.93 -6.56 -10.80
C ALA A 119 15.15 -5.31 -9.92
N ALA A 120 16.27 -5.23 -9.20
CA ALA A 120 16.60 -4.04 -8.40
C ALA A 120 16.72 -2.76 -9.25
N LYS A 121 17.29 -2.86 -10.47
CA LYS A 121 17.38 -1.72 -11.40
C LYS A 121 16.02 -1.29 -11.92
N ASP A 122 15.17 -2.27 -12.27
CA ASP A 122 13.83 -1.99 -12.82
C ASP A 122 12.93 -1.34 -11.77
N LEU A 123 12.97 -1.83 -10.51
CA LEU A 123 12.25 -1.22 -9.39
C LEU A 123 12.78 0.18 -9.08
N ALA A 124 14.10 0.36 -9.03
CA ALA A 124 14.68 1.68 -8.81
C ALA A 124 14.28 2.70 -9.89
N ARG A 125 14.29 2.27 -11.16
CA ARG A 125 13.84 3.11 -12.28
C ARG A 125 12.36 3.43 -12.17
N PHE A 126 11.52 2.42 -11.86
CA PHE A 126 10.09 2.61 -11.67
C PHE A 126 9.80 3.64 -10.57
N LEU A 127 10.40 3.48 -9.39
CA LEU A 127 10.22 4.42 -8.28
C LEU A 127 10.75 5.82 -8.62
N SER A 128 11.89 5.92 -9.32
CA SER A 128 12.41 7.21 -9.76
C SER A 128 11.45 7.96 -10.68
N GLU A 129 10.83 7.27 -11.64
CA GLU A 129 9.86 7.86 -12.54
C GLU A 129 8.54 8.19 -11.83
N LEU A 130 8.05 7.30 -10.93
CA LEU A 130 6.86 7.55 -10.13
C LEU A 130 7.04 8.78 -9.24
N HIS A 131 8.15 8.87 -8.51
CA HIS A 131 8.45 9.99 -7.60
C HIS A 131 8.74 11.31 -8.36
N SER A 132 9.04 11.25 -9.66
CA SER A 132 9.23 12.43 -10.52
C SER A 132 7.93 12.96 -11.14
N ILE A 133 6.81 12.25 -11.00
CA ILE A 133 5.52 12.67 -11.54
C ILE A 133 5.15 14.05 -11.00
N ASN A 134 4.77 14.96 -11.90
CA ASN A 134 4.28 16.27 -11.49
C ASN A 134 2.97 16.14 -10.72
N ILE A 135 3.03 16.46 -9.43
CA ILE A 135 1.89 16.36 -8.50
C ILE A 135 0.91 17.54 -8.58
N SER A 136 1.20 18.58 -9.37
CA SER A 136 0.28 19.72 -9.54
C SER A 136 -1.05 19.23 -10.14
N GLY A 137 -2.16 19.62 -9.50
CA GLY A 137 -3.51 19.24 -9.92
C GLY A 137 -3.95 17.82 -9.48
N PHE A 138 -3.20 17.13 -8.63
CA PHE A 138 -3.77 16.08 -7.82
C PHE A 138 -4.62 16.70 -6.69
N LYS A 139 -5.63 15.98 -6.22
CA LYS A 139 -6.50 16.47 -5.15
C LYS A 139 -5.76 16.52 -3.83
N SER A 140 -6.09 17.48 -2.98
CA SER A 140 -5.49 17.64 -1.64
C SER A 140 -5.74 16.46 -0.71
N ASN A 141 -6.80 15.68 -0.92
CA ASN A 141 -7.07 14.48 -0.12
C ASN A 141 -6.09 13.32 -0.37
N LEU A 142 -5.21 13.44 -1.37
CA LEU A 142 -4.11 12.49 -1.59
C LEU A 142 -2.84 12.86 -0.81
N VAL A 143 -2.79 14.05 -0.21
CA VAL A 143 -1.64 14.44 0.62
C VAL A 143 -1.72 13.72 1.95
N LEU A 144 -0.70 12.90 2.23
CA LEU A 144 -0.52 12.22 3.50
C LEU A 144 0.56 12.97 4.28
N ASP A 145 0.14 13.83 5.21
CA ASP A 145 1.06 14.48 6.15
C ASP A 145 1.37 13.53 7.30
N PHE A 146 2.61 13.03 7.32
CA PHE A 146 3.03 12.06 8.33
C PHE A 146 3.00 12.63 9.75
N ARG A 147 3.30 13.91 9.94
CA ARG A 147 3.22 14.57 11.25
C ARG A 147 1.78 14.65 11.76
N GLU A 148 0.85 14.98 10.87
CA GLU A 148 -0.59 14.98 11.19
C GLU A 148 -1.07 13.58 11.56
N LYS A 149 -0.71 12.57 10.75
CA LYS A 149 -1.01 11.16 11.03
C LYS A 149 -0.51 10.73 12.41
N ILE A 150 0.74 11.00 12.76
CA ILE A 150 1.32 10.67 14.07
C ILE A 150 0.54 11.33 15.21
N ASN A 151 0.15 12.60 15.06
CA ASN A 151 -0.64 13.29 16.07
C ASN A 151 -2.05 12.69 16.25
N GLU A 152 -2.70 12.31 15.16
CA GLU A 152 -4.01 11.66 15.21
C GLU A 152 -3.93 10.28 15.83
N ASP A 153 -2.96 9.48 15.42
CA ASP A 153 -2.76 8.12 15.93
C ASP A 153 -2.38 8.14 17.41
N ASN A 154 -1.59 9.11 17.88
CA ASN A 154 -1.33 9.32 19.31
C ASN A 154 -2.64 9.54 20.10
N LYS A 155 -3.55 10.37 19.58
CA LYS A 155 -4.86 10.59 20.23
C LYS A 155 -5.70 9.31 20.26
N LYS A 156 -5.75 8.57 19.14
CA LYS A 156 -6.47 7.29 19.03
C LYS A 156 -5.90 6.26 20.00
N ILE A 157 -4.60 6.06 20.02
CA ILE A 157 -3.90 5.10 20.88
C ILE A 157 -4.16 5.41 22.36
N LYS A 158 -4.01 6.67 22.78
CA LYS A 158 -4.31 7.07 24.16
C LYS A 158 -5.73 6.74 24.57
N LYS A 159 -6.69 6.97 23.69
CA LYS A 159 -8.09 6.61 23.92
C LYS A 159 -8.30 5.10 24.02
N LEU A 160 -7.72 4.33 23.09
CA LEU A 160 -7.85 2.87 23.06
C LEU A 160 -7.20 2.21 24.28
N LEU A 161 -6.00 2.66 24.64
CA LEU A 161 -5.21 2.03 25.69
C LEU A 161 -5.44 2.59 27.10
N SER A 162 -6.27 3.62 27.27
CA SER A 162 -6.54 4.26 28.58
C SER A 162 -7.06 3.31 29.65
N ARG A 163 -7.70 2.21 29.28
CA ARG A 163 -8.21 1.17 30.18
C ARG A 163 -7.23 0.00 30.35
N GLU A 164 -6.36 -0.24 29.37
CA GLU A 164 -5.44 -1.37 29.28
C GLU A 164 -4.08 -1.06 29.93
N LEU A 165 -3.62 0.19 29.79
CA LEU A 165 -2.31 0.63 30.27
C LEU A 165 -2.45 1.76 31.30
N LYS A 166 -1.60 1.75 32.33
CA LYS A 166 -1.58 2.80 33.38
C LYS A 166 -0.14 3.11 33.81
N GLY A 167 0.04 4.29 34.40
CA GLY A 167 1.30 4.69 34.99
C GLY A 167 2.47 4.67 34.01
N THR A 168 3.47 3.87 34.34
CA THR A 168 4.72 3.79 33.56
C THR A 168 4.53 3.27 32.13
N GLN A 169 3.54 2.42 31.90
CA GLN A 169 3.27 1.91 30.55
C GLN A 169 2.69 2.99 29.65
N MET A 170 1.72 3.77 30.12
CA MET A 170 1.18 4.89 29.35
C MET A 170 2.25 5.97 29.12
N LYS A 171 3.14 6.18 30.09
CA LYS A 171 4.28 7.10 29.90
C LYS A 171 5.19 6.67 28.75
N LYS A 172 5.42 5.37 28.53
CA LYS A 172 6.21 4.89 27.38
C LYS A 172 5.55 5.25 26.05
N VAL A 173 4.23 5.14 25.98
CA VAL A 173 3.46 5.56 24.81
C VAL A 173 3.65 7.06 24.56
N ASP A 174 3.52 7.88 25.61
CA ASP A 174 3.74 9.32 25.51
C ASP A 174 5.16 9.66 25.08
N ASP A 175 6.17 9.01 25.67
CA ASP A 175 7.58 9.22 25.36
C ASP A 175 7.87 8.84 23.89
N PHE A 176 7.34 7.71 23.41
CA PHE A 176 7.52 7.26 22.03
C PHE A 176 6.97 8.28 21.00
N TYR A 177 5.74 8.73 21.19
CA TYR A 177 5.15 9.71 20.28
C TYR A 177 5.83 11.08 20.35
N ARG A 178 6.27 11.49 21.55
CA ARG A 178 7.06 12.72 21.73
C ARG A 178 8.37 12.61 20.97
N ASP A 179 9.12 11.51 21.15
CA ASP A 179 10.43 11.30 20.53
C ASP A 179 10.34 11.32 18.99
N ILE A 180 9.26 10.76 18.41
CA ILE A 180 9.00 10.88 16.97
C ILE A 180 8.73 12.33 16.59
N LEU A 181 7.81 13.02 17.28
CA LEU A 181 7.36 14.37 16.92
C LEU A 181 8.46 15.42 17.09
N GLU A 182 9.42 15.21 18.00
CA GLU A 182 10.58 16.08 18.23
C GLU A 182 11.74 15.81 17.25
N ASN A 183 11.76 14.66 16.59
CA ASN A 183 12.83 14.34 15.64
C ASN A 183 12.45 14.75 14.21
N GLU A 184 12.95 15.90 13.78
CA GLU A 184 12.68 16.48 12.46
C GLU A 184 13.10 15.59 11.26
N ILE A 185 13.97 14.60 11.47
CA ILE A 185 14.45 13.69 10.40
C ILE A 185 13.29 12.92 9.77
N TYR A 186 12.24 12.62 10.54
CA TYR A 186 11.06 11.89 10.07
C TYR A 186 10.10 12.71 9.21
N PHE A 187 10.26 14.05 9.21
CA PHE A 187 9.34 14.97 8.54
C PHE A 187 10.03 15.82 7.46
N LYS A 188 11.34 15.64 7.29
CA LYS A 188 12.12 16.40 6.31
C LYS A 188 12.23 15.62 5.01
N TYR A 189 11.28 15.84 4.09
CA TYR A 189 11.27 15.24 2.76
C TYR A 189 10.63 16.19 1.75
N TYR A 190 10.81 15.91 0.46
CA TYR A 190 10.09 16.56 -0.63
C TYR A 190 8.94 15.66 -1.06
N PRO A 191 7.67 16.06 -0.82
CA PRO A 191 6.53 15.24 -1.14
C PRO A 191 6.46 14.92 -2.63
N CYS A 192 6.24 13.67 -2.97
CA CYS A 192 6.03 13.19 -4.32
C CYS A 192 4.88 12.17 -4.35
N LEU A 193 4.47 11.75 -5.54
CA LEU A 193 3.54 10.63 -5.68
C LEU A 193 4.27 9.33 -5.32
N ILE A 194 3.76 8.63 -4.33
CA ILE A 194 4.26 7.33 -3.87
C ILE A 194 3.21 6.25 -4.07
N HIS A 195 3.62 5.00 -4.15
CA HIS A 195 2.72 3.84 -4.17
C HIS A 195 2.09 3.61 -2.79
N ASN A 196 2.87 3.80 -1.73
CA ASN A 196 2.49 3.74 -0.32
C ASN A 196 2.05 2.34 0.19
N ASP A 197 1.97 1.35 -0.69
CA ASP A 197 1.78 -0.08 -0.41
C ASP A 197 2.66 -0.91 -1.36
N PHE A 198 3.94 -0.50 -1.48
CA PHE A 198 4.90 -1.08 -2.41
C PHE A 198 5.52 -2.33 -1.80
N SER A 199 4.80 -3.46 -1.91
CA SER A 199 5.15 -4.76 -1.33
C SER A 199 5.46 -5.81 -2.41
N SER A 200 6.03 -6.93 -2.00
CA SER A 200 6.35 -8.06 -2.88
C SER A 200 5.12 -8.63 -3.60
N ASP A 201 3.95 -8.57 -2.96
CA ASP A 201 2.69 -9.05 -3.53
C ASP A 201 2.18 -8.17 -4.69
N HIS A 202 2.57 -6.90 -4.72
CA HIS A 202 2.17 -5.93 -5.73
C HIS A 202 3.17 -5.79 -6.89
N ILE A 203 4.29 -6.51 -6.83
CA ILE A 203 5.31 -6.56 -7.87
C ILE A 203 5.15 -7.87 -8.64
N LEU A 204 4.68 -7.80 -9.89
CA LEU A 204 4.44 -8.98 -10.71
C LEU A 204 5.65 -9.34 -11.57
N PHE A 205 5.91 -10.64 -11.65
CA PHE A 205 7.05 -11.22 -12.35
C PHE A 205 6.60 -12.25 -13.41
N ASP A 206 7.18 -12.14 -14.59
CA ASP A 206 7.05 -13.11 -15.68
C ASP A 206 8.17 -14.14 -15.56
N THR A 207 7.82 -15.34 -15.10
CA THR A 207 8.79 -16.43 -14.86
C THR A 207 9.39 -17.00 -16.13
N GLU A 208 8.73 -16.84 -17.28
CA GLU A 208 9.25 -17.31 -18.58
C GLU A 208 10.31 -16.34 -19.11
N LYS A 209 10.06 -15.03 -18.98
CA LYS A 209 11.00 -13.98 -19.43
C LYS A 209 12.02 -13.59 -18.37
N ASN A 210 11.86 -14.04 -17.13
CA ASN A 210 12.68 -13.65 -15.98
C ASN A 210 12.77 -12.12 -15.78
N THR A 211 11.63 -11.42 -15.87
CA THR A 211 11.55 -9.97 -15.74
C THR A 211 10.33 -9.54 -14.93
N ILE A 212 10.42 -8.39 -14.26
CA ILE A 212 9.23 -7.74 -13.70
C ILE A 212 8.30 -7.37 -14.87
N CYS A 213 7.03 -7.75 -14.77
CA CYS A 213 6.04 -7.54 -15.81
C CYS A 213 4.96 -6.53 -15.44
N GLY A 214 4.93 -6.04 -14.20
CA GLY A 214 4.04 -4.96 -13.79
C GLY A 214 4.01 -4.69 -12.31
N ILE A 215 3.45 -3.53 -11.96
CA ILE A 215 3.17 -3.10 -10.60
C ILE A 215 1.67 -2.86 -10.49
N ILE A 216 1.04 -3.38 -9.44
CA ILE A 216 -0.40 -3.35 -9.23
C ILE A 216 -0.77 -2.72 -7.88
N ASP A 217 -2.04 -2.45 -7.71
CA ASP A 217 -2.68 -1.95 -6.47
C ASP A 217 -2.23 -0.56 -5.99
N PHE A 218 -2.68 0.47 -6.73
CA PHE A 218 -2.46 1.88 -6.40
C PHE A 218 -3.56 2.45 -5.47
N GLY A 219 -4.30 1.59 -4.75
CA GLY A 219 -5.39 1.99 -3.87
C GLY A 219 -4.98 2.90 -2.72
N ASP A 220 -3.77 2.72 -2.21
CA ASP A 220 -3.18 3.49 -1.11
C ASP A 220 -2.20 4.58 -1.58
N ALA A 221 -2.05 4.76 -2.91
CA ALA A 221 -1.14 5.74 -3.46
C ALA A 221 -1.44 7.17 -2.95
N ALA A 222 -0.40 7.87 -2.56
CA ALA A 222 -0.50 9.16 -1.87
C ALA A 222 0.58 10.14 -2.33
N ILE A 223 0.47 11.39 -1.90
CA ILE A 223 1.52 12.40 -2.01
C ILE A 223 2.17 12.49 -0.63
N SER A 224 3.37 11.93 -0.48
CA SER A 224 4.07 11.86 0.81
C SER A 224 5.57 11.67 0.64
N ASP A 225 6.20 11.09 1.65
CA ASP A 225 7.63 10.80 1.74
C ASP A 225 8.01 9.62 0.81
N PRO A 226 8.89 9.83 -0.19
CA PRO A 226 9.36 8.76 -1.09
C PRO A 226 10.01 7.58 -0.37
N ASP A 227 10.57 7.79 0.83
CA ASP A 227 11.22 6.73 1.58
C ASP A 227 10.25 5.61 1.98
N ASN A 228 8.94 5.89 2.02
CA ASN A 228 7.93 4.90 2.36
C ASN A 228 7.93 3.70 1.40
N ASP A 229 8.11 3.94 0.09
CA ASP A 229 8.11 2.87 -0.91
C ASP A 229 9.36 1.95 -0.82
N PHE A 230 10.45 2.42 -0.23
CA PHE A 230 11.60 1.57 0.06
C PHE A 230 11.44 0.82 1.37
N ILE A 231 10.92 1.51 2.39
CA ILE A 231 10.74 0.98 3.75
C ILE A 231 9.79 -0.22 3.74
N SER A 232 8.72 -0.19 2.95
CA SER A 232 7.77 -1.29 2.86
C SER A 232 8.35 -2.60 2.32
N LEU A 233 9.50 -2.55 1.66
CA LEU A 233 10.22 -3.73 1.15
C LEU A 233 11.34 -4.23 2.08
N MET A 234 11.57 -3.59 3.25
CA MET A 234 12.76 -3.84 4.08
C MET A 234 12.62 -4.97 5.08
N GLU A 235 11.43 -5.46 5.36
CA GLU A 235 11.22 -6.54 6.31
C GLU A 235 11.87 -7.84 5.82
N ASP A 236 12.70 -8.47 6.70
CA ASP A 236 13.53 -9.61 6.28
C ASP A 236 12.74 -10.92 6.15
N ASP A 237 11.66 -11.09 6.92
CA ASP A 237 10.89 -12.34 6.96
C ASP A 237 9.72 -12.35 5.96
N GLU A 238 9.10 -11.21 5.72
CA GLU A 238 7.89 -11.09 4.89
C GLU A 238 8.16 -10.38 3.55
N GLU A 239 9.21 -9.54 3.46
CA GLU A 239 9.59 -8.77 2.29
C GLU A 239 11.02 -9.08 1.81
N TYR A 240 11.59 -8.20 0.99
CA TYR A 240 12.90 -8.48 0.35
C TYR A 240 14.10 -8.28 1.24
N GLY A 241 13.94 -7.64 2.38
CA GLY A 241 15.00 -7.37 3.34
C GLY A 241 15.95 -6.26 2.91
N MET A 242 16.76 -5.85 3.89
CA MET A 242 17.69 -4.72 3.77
C MET A 242 18.75 -4.88 2.68
N GLU A 243 19.23 -6.10 2.44
CA GLU A 243 20.29 -6.33 1.42
C GLU A 243 19.79 -6.01 0.02
N PHE A 244 18.60 -6.50 -0.34
CA PHE A 244 18.05 -6.27 -1.67
C PHE A 244 17.59 -4.82 -1.84
N VAL A 245 16.93 -4.24 -0.82
CA VAL A 245 16.49 -2.83 -0.87
C VAL A 245 17.69 -1.88 -0.96
N SER A 246 18.83 -2.20 -0.34
CA SER A 246 20.06 -1.42 -0.52
C SER A 246 20.53 -1.38 -1.98
N LYS A 247 20.32 -2.45 -2.76
CA LYS A 247 20.60 -2.44 -4.22
C LYS A 247 19.64 -1.50 -4.96
N ILE A 248 18.34 -1.51 -4.59
CA ILE A 248 17.35 -0.58 -5.16
C ILE A 248 17.76 0.86 -4.87
N LEU A 249 18.05 1.20 -3.61
CA LEU A 249 18.46 2.55 -3.18
C LEU A 249 19.71 3.04 -3.92
N ASN A 250 20.69 2.15 -4.12
CA ASN A 250 21.90 2.48 -4.87
C ASN A 250 21.61 2.78 -6.36
N HIS A 251 20.75 1.98 -7.01
CA HIS A 251 20.34 2.24 -8.39
C HIS A 251 19.43 3.47 -8.53
N TYR A 252 18.58 3.72 -7.56
CA TYR A 252 17.78 4.95 -7.45
C TYR A 252 18.65 6.19 -7.20
N LYS A 253 19.89 5.99 -6.74
CA LYS A 253 20.84 7.03 -6.33
C LYS A 253 20.31 7.87 -5.16
N HIS A 254 19.74 7.18 -4.17
CA HIS A 254 19.25 7.84 -2.95
C HIS A 254 20.39 8.58 -2.24
N LYS A 255 20.14 9.84 -1.87
CA LYS A 255 21.20 10.74 -1.35
C LYS A 255 21.53 10.48 0.12
N ASP A 256 20.59 9.93 0.87
CA ASP A 256 20.71 9.76 2.33
C ASP A 256 20.12 8.42 2.80
N ILE A 257 20.83 7.33 2.48
CA ILE A 257 20.46 5.98 2.91
C ILE A 257 20.41 5.84 4.44
N PRO A 258 21.34 6.42 5.24
CA PRO A 258 21.24 6.37 6.69
C PRO A 258 19.89 6.89 7.24
N THR A 259 19.36 7.96 6.68
CA THR A 259 18.03 8.48 7.09
C THR A 259 16.90 7.49 6.75
N VAL A 260 16.94 6.83 5.59
CA VAL A 260 15.95 5.79 5.26
C VAL A 260 15.98 4.65 6.29
N LEU A 261 17.17 4.21 6.68
CA LEU A 261 17.33 3.17 7.69
C LEU A 261 16.85 3.59 9.08
N GLU A 262 16.99 4.85 9.44
CA GLU A 262 16.48 5.36 10.69
C GLU A 262 14.95 5.45 10.69
N LYS A 263 14.36 5.90 9.57
CA LYS A 263 12.91 5.88 9.37
C LYS A 263 12.35 4.46 9.40
N TYR A 264 13.03 3.49 8.80
CA TYR A 264 12.65 2.08 8.87
C TYR A 264 12.58 1.59 10.31
N ARG A 265 13.65 1.77 11.10
CA ARG A 265 13.69 1.37 12.52
C ARG A 265 12.61 2.03 13.38
N MET A 266 12.25 3.27 13.05
CA MET A 266 11.13 3.96 13.71
C MET A 266 9.82 3.29 13.32
N LYS A 267 9.61 2.99 12.03
CA LYS A 267 8.39 2.36 11.53
C LYS A 267 8.18 0.94 12.06
N GLU A 268 9.23 0.14 12.22
CA GLU A 268 9.13 -1.17 12.87
C GLU A 268 8.51 -1.06 14.28
N LYS A 269 8.96 -0.07 15.07
CA LYS A 269 8.39 0.18 16.40
C LYS A 269 6.98 0.77 16.35
N TYR A 270 6.74 1.62 15.35
CA TYR A 270 5.45 2.26 15.17
C TYR A 270 4.39 1.26 14.71
N TRP A 271 4.77 0.20 14.01
CA TRP A 271 3.89 -0.87 13.56
C TRP A 271 3.11 -1.52 14.71
N SER A 272 3.69 -1.67 15.90
CA SER A 272 2.97 -2.14 17.10
C SER A 272 1.75 -1.29 17.44
N PHE A 273 1.82 0.02 17.22
CA PHE A 273 0.70 0.93 17.44
C PHE A 273 -0.32 0.87 16.30
N GLU A 274 0.13 0.73 15.07
CA GLU A 274 -0.75 0.55 13.91
C GLU A 274 -1.54 -0.76 14.00
N LYS A 275 -0.94 -1.88 14.44
CA LYS A 275 -1.63 -3.14 14.75
C LYS A 275 -2.81 -2.92 15.71
N ILE A 276 -2.66 -2.11 16.74
CA ILE A 276 -3.74 -1.79 17.69
C ILE A 276 -4.85 -1.00 17.01
N ILE A 277 -4.49 0.02 16.23
CA ILE A 277 -5.46 0.87 15.54
C ILE A 277 -6.23 0.04 14.51
N TYR A 278 -5.53 -0.66 13.62
CA TYR A 278 -6.14 -1.48 12.58
C TYR A 278 -6.91 -2.67 13.15
N GLY A 279 -6.35 -3.33 14.17
CA GLY A 279 -7.04 -4.41 14.87
C GLY A 279 -8.41 -3.97 15.39
N LYS A 280 -8.50 -2.74 15.89
CA LYS A 280 -9.76 -2.18 16.39
C LYS A 280 -10.67 -1.66 15.27
N GLU A 281 -10.12 -0.99 14.26
CA GLU A 281 -10.89 -0.40 13.15
C GLU A 281 -11.47 -1.47 12.22
N TYR A 282 -10.72 -2.55 11.94
CA TYR A 282 -11.12 -3.63 11.03
C TYR A 282 -11.62 -4.91 11.72
N GLY A 283 -11.49 -4.97 13.05
CA GLY A 283 -11.93 -6.14 13.83
C GLY A 283 -10.90 -7.27 13.88
N TYR A 284 -9.65 -7.01 13.54
CA TYR A 284 -8.55 -7.98 13.62
C TYR A 284 -8.02 -8.07 15.05
N MET A 285 -8.72 -8.80 15.91
CA MET A 285 -8.42 -8.83 17.34
C MET A 285 -7.06 -9.46 17.64
N ASP A 286 -6.56 -10.38 16.81
CA ASP A 286 -5.21 -10.95 16.94
C ASP A 286 -4.13 -9.88 16.79
N TRP A 287 -4.26 -8.99 15.82
CA TRP A 287 -3.36 -7.85 15.66
C TRP A 287 -3.43 -6.88 16.84
N TYR A 288 -4.64 -6.62 17.36
CA TYR A 288 -4.81 -5.78 18.54
C TYR A 288 -4.05 -6.36 19.75
N GLU A 289 -4.22 -7.65 20.04
CA GLU A 289 -3.55 -8.33 21.16
C GLU A 289 -2.03 -8.41 20.98
N GLU A 290 -1.57 -8.67 19.76
CA GLU A 290 -0.15 -8.70 19.42
C GLU A 290 0.49 -7.33 19.67
N GLY A 291 -0.04 -6.26 19.09
CA GLY A 291 0.47 -4.91 19.29
C GLY A 291 0.45 -4.48 20.76
N LEU A 292 -0.60 -4.85 21.50
CA LEU A 292 -0.70 -4.58 22.93
C LEU A 292 0.39 -5.29 23.74
N ASN A 293 0.69 -6.56 23.41
CA ASN A 293 1.74 -7.34 24.06
C ASN A 293 3.13 -6.78 23.74
N GLU A 294 3.38 -6.36 22.51
CA GLU A 294 4.62 -5.70 22.10
C GLU A 294 4.86 -4.42 22.90
N ILE A 295 3.85 -3.54 23.00
CA ILE A 295 3.96 -2.29 23.80
C ILE A 295 4.20 -2.58 25.29
N ARG A 296 3.55 -3.60 25.86
CA ARG A 296 3.80 -4.04 27.25
C ARG A 296 5.22 -4.52 27.47
N SER A 297 5.82 -5.14 26.46
CA SER A 297 7.18 -5.72 26.51
C SER A 297 8.29 -4.67 26.32
N ILE A 298 7.99 -3.48 25.79
CA ILE A 298 8.99 -2.42 25.59
C ILE A 298 9.71 -2.14 26.91
N LYS A 299 11.01 -2.47 26.99
CA LYS A 299 11.83 -2.19 28.18
C LYS A 299 12.06 -0.67 28.29
N ILE A 300 11.87 -0.13 29.48
CA ILE A 300 12.32 1.24 29.80
C ILE A 300 13.85 1.20 29.83
N LYS A 301 14.50 1.99 28.98
CA LYS A 301 15.92 2.30 29.17
C LYS A 301 16.07 3.44 30.16
#